data_4c3bbead50133ab1b443372cbae12b00
#
_entry.id   4c3bbead50133ab1b443372cbae12b00
#
_cell.length_a   1.000
_cell.length_b   1.000
_cell.length_c   1.000
_cell.angle_alpha   90.00
_cell.angle_beta   90.00
_cell.angle_gamma   90.00
#
_symmetry.space_group_name_H-M   'P 1'
#
loop_
_entity.id
_entity.type
_entity.pdbx_description
1 polymer ?
#
loop_
_entity_poly.entity_id
_entity_poly.type
_entity_poly.pdbx_seq_one_letter_code
_entity_poly.pdbx_strand_id
1 'polypeptide(L)'
;MMFRVRRLLAPFVLCIALLFSEAQAFTIAWLSDTQNYHNAYKPIFDGMTQWIADNREALDIRFVFHTGDVVGSWSSEDQWRQARESMGILSSASIPFLAACGNHDIGYRMNYANFLKYVLSLRPASMSQEYGDTGSRYELFSANGRDYIFMGIAFSNKGPSEDEVNWINGVLRQYSSRDAIIITHSYLKKSADYTTQGKAIFEKIVKANPNVFLVLCGHCRDISYKNVQLDDDGDGDLDRTVYAILSNFQGGKAGGGGYMRILDFRDSDIYIYTYSPYYDSCEYPKYPKGKTEATVPLP
;
A
#
# COMPACT_ATOMS: atom_id res chain seq x y z
N MET A 1 28.29 -76.67 -21.15
CA MET A 1 27.87 -76.17 -19.87
C MET A 1 27.64 -74.69 -20.07
N MET A 2 26.34 -74.30 -20.30
CA MET A 2 25.95 -72.93 -20.68
C MET A 2 25.44 -72.18 -19.43
N PHE A 3 26.15 -71.21 -19.00
CA PHE A 3 25.69 -70.30 -17.91
C PHE A 3 24.71 -69.26 -18.49
N ARG A 4 23.42 -69.33 -18.10
CA ARG A 4 22.42 -68.32 -18.37
C ARG A 4 22.56 -67.19 -17.31
N VAL A 5 22.94 -66.00 -17.76
CA VAL A 5 22.88 -64.76 -16.92
C VAL A 5 21.45 -64.24 -16.97
N ARG A 6 20.75 -64.30 -15.82
CA ARG A 6 19.47 -63.65 -15.60
C ARG A 6 19.74 -62.16 -15.32
N ARG A 7 19.31 -61.29 -16.23
CA ARG A 7 19.23 -59.85 -15.97
C ARG A 7 18.01 -59.59 -15.08
N LEU A 8 18.22 -59.16 -13.84
CA LEU A 8 17.23 -58.60 -12.96
C LEU A 8 16.97 -57.13 -13.42
N LEU A 9 15.78 -56.87 -13.95
CA LEU A 9 15.28 -55.51 -14.16
C LEU A 9 14.78 -55.02 -12.82
N ALA A 10 15.49 -54.06 -12.21
CA ALA A 10 15.00 -53.32 -11.06
C ALA A 10 13.89 -52.33 -11.52
N PRO A 11 12.75 -52.21 -10.82
CA PRO A 11 11.74 -51.23 -11.15
C PRO A 11 12.28 -49.85 -10.77
N PHE A 12 12.33 -48.95 -11.76
CA PHE A 12 12.61 -47.55 -11.58
C PHE A 12 11.35 -46.90 -10.95
N VAL A 13 11.35 -46.77 -9.64
CA VAL A 13 10.30 -45.97 -8.94
C VAL A 13 10.60 -44.52 -9.20
N LEU A 14 9.86 -43.90 -10.10
CA LEU A 14 9.86 -42.48 -10.37
C LEU A 14 9.16 -41.79 -9.19
N CYS A 15 9.91 -41.37 -8.18
CA CYS A 15 9.42 -40.44 -7.14
C CYS A 15 9.17 -39.10 -7.83
N ILE A 16 7.93 -38.84 -8.22
CA ILE A 16 7.47 -37.47 -8.51
C ILE A 16 7.39 -36.76 -7.15
N ALA A 17 8.45 -36.06 -6.78
CA ALA A 17 8.39 -35.09 -5.73
C ALA A 17 7.44 -33.97 -6.23
N LEU A 18 6.20 -34.00 -5.76
CA LEU A 18 5.31 -32.83 -5.82
C LEU A 18 5.98 -31.79 -4.93
N LEU A 19 6.73 -30.89 -5.54
CA LEU A 19 7.15 -29.65 -4.93
C LEU A 19 5.87 -28.83 -4.71
N PHE A 20 5.22 -29.03 -3.58
CA PHE A 20 4.34 -28.03 -3.02
C PHE A 20 5.27 -26.86 -2.69
N SER A 21 5.31 -25.84 -3.56
CA SER A 21 5.79 -24.53 -3.19
C SER A 21 4.85 -24.09 -2.10
N GLU A 22 5.28 -24.14 -0.83
CA GLU A 22 4.60 -23.39 0.21
C GLU A 22 4.55 -21.94 -0.31
N ALA A 23 3.35 -21.39 -0.46
CA ALA A 23 3.19 -20.02 -0.85
C ALA A 23 3.89 -19.17 0.22
N GLN A 24 4.99 -18.56 -0.17
CA GLN A 24 5.87 -17.87 0.77
C GLN A 24 5.24 -16.51 1.07
N ALA A 25 4.83 -16.27 2.30
CA ALA A 25 4.30 -14.99 2.75
C ALA A 25 5.24 -13.84 2.32
N PHE A 26 4.71 -12.68 1.94
CA PHE A 26 5.49 -11.47 1.69
C PHE A 26 4.88 -10.28 2.44
N THR A 27 5.66 -9.24 2.62
CA THR A 27 5.27 -8.08 3.40
C THR A 27 5.28 -6.82 2.56
N ILE A 28 4.29 -5.96 2.83
CA ILE A 28 4.26 -4.56 2.37
C ILE A 28 4.26 -3.67 3.62
N ALA A 29 5.19 -2.71 3.70
CA ALA A 29 5.15 -1.69 4.73
C ALA A 29 4.27 -0.52 4.26
N TRP A 30 3.46 0.05 5.16
CA TRP A 30 2.59 1.18 4.85
C TRP A 30 2.85 2.34 5.80
N LEU A 31 3.40 3.40 5.23
CA LEU A 31 3.66 4.70 5.84
C LEU A 31 2.49 5.65 5.58
N SER A 32 2.20 6.52 6.53
CA SER A 32 1.13 7.51 6.43
C SER A 32 1.48 8.78 7.18
N ASP A 33 1.17 9.94 6.59
CA ASP A 33 1.17 11.25 7.26
C ASP A 33 2.50 11.54 8.00
N THR A 34 3.62 11.40 7.30
CA THR A 34 4.98 11.63 7.83
C THR A 34 5.34 13.10 7.96
N GLN A 35 4.42 14.01 7.66
CA GLN A 35 4.57 15.46 7.57
C GLN A 35 5.16 16.14 8.80
N ASN A 36 5.07 15.53 9.97
CA ASN A 36 5.66 16.06 11.20
C ASN A 36 7.13 15.64 11.41
N TYR A 37 7.64 14.71 10.59
CA TYR A 37 9.00 14.18 10.71
C TYR A 37 10.01 15.02 9.92
N HIS A 38 10.14 16.30 10.31
CA HIS A 38 11.18 17.20 9.81
C HIS A 38 11.95 17.83 10.97
N ASN A 39 13.11 18.42 10.70
CA ASN A 39 14.00 19.03 11.68
C ASN A 39 14.33 18.03 12.82
N ALA A 40 13.96 18.35 14.07
CA ALA A 40 14.26 17.53 15.24
C ALA A 40 13.65 16.10 15.17
N TYR A 41 12.60 15.89 14.39
CA TYR A 41 11.94 14.59 14.24
C TYR A 41 12.31 13.85 12.95
N LYS A 42 13.15 14.45 12.07
CA LYS A 42 13.65 13.77 10.87
C LYS A 42 14.26 12.38 11.17
N PRO A 43 15.06 12.19 12.25
CA PRO A 43 15.61 10.88 12.57
C PRO A 43 14.58 9.78 12.79
N ILE A 44 13.32 10.14 13.09
CA ILE A 44 12.23 9.16 13.20
C ILE A 44 11.86 8.63 11.81
N PHE A 45 11.72 9.51 10.81
CA PHE A 45 11.42 9.10 9.44
C PHE A 45 12.57 8.29 8.83
N ASP A 46 13.81 8.75 9.03
CA ASP A 46 15.01 8.00 8.63
C ASP A 46 15.00 6.59 9.28
N GLY A 47 14.68 6.50 10.58
CA GLY A 47 14.59 5.25 11.31
C GLY A 47 13.49 4.32 10.79
N MET A 48 12.33 4.85 10.36
CA MET A 48 11.27 4.05 9.76
C MET A 48 11.71 3.44 8.42
N THR A 49 12.26 4.24 7.53
CA THR A 49 12.71 3.77 6.21
C THR A 49 13.96 2.89 6.30
N GLN A 50 14.86 3.17 7.25
CA GLN A 50 16.03 2.32 7.52
C GLN A 50 15.61 0.96 8.09
N TRP A 51 14.66 0.94 9.03
CA TRP A 51 14.15 -0.32 9.57
C TRP A 51 13.52 -1.19 8.46
N ILE A 52 12.77 -0.58 7.55
CA ILE A 52 12.22 -1.29 6.39
C ILE A 52 13.35 -1.89 5.54
N ALA A 53 14.40 -1.12 5.29
CA ALA A 53 15.55 -1.56 4.51
C ALA A 53 16.30 -2.71 5.21
N ASP A 54 16.56 -2.58 6.51
CA ASP A 54 17.31 -3.55 7.31
C ASP A 54 16.56 -4.88 7.49
N ASN A 55 15.22 -4.83 7.52
CA ASN A 55 14.36 -6.01 7.68
C ASN A 55 13.81 -6.55 6.35
N ARG A 56 14.24 -6.01 5.22
CA ARG A 56 13.76 -6.41 3.89
C ARG A 56 13.80 -7.93 3.67
N GLU A 57 14.93 -8.54 3.96
CA GLU A 57 15.14 -9.97 3.75
C GLU A 57 14.42 -10.83 4.80
N ALA A 58 14.53 -10.43 6.08
CA ALA A 58 13.98 -11.20 7.20
C ALA A 58 12.43 -11.25 7.20
N LEU A 59 11.78 -10.20 6.73
CA LEU A 59 10.32 -10.09 6.64
C LEU A 59 9.80 -10.18 5.20
N ASP A 60 10.66 -10.45 4.22
CA ASP A 60 10.34 -10.44 2.79
C ASP A 60 9.56 -9.17 2.39
N ILE A 61 10.08 -7.98 2.78
CA ILE A 61 9.44 -6.71 2.44
C ILE A 61 9.69 -6.40 0.97
N ARG A 62 8.65 -6.53 0.15
CA ARG A 62 8.76 -6.38 -1.32
C ARG A 62 8.29 -5.04 -1.84
N PHE A 63 7.51 -4.30 -1.05
CA PHE A 63 6.94 -3.02 -1.48
C PHE A 63 6.66 -2.10 -0.29
N VAL A 64 6.53 -0.78 -0.57
CA VAL A 64 6.13 0.21 0.44
C VAL A 64 4.99 1.07 -0.11
N PHE A 65 3.93 1.26 0.69
CA PHE A 65 2.89 2.25 0.43
C PHE A 65 3.11 3.50 1.28
N HIS A 66 2.77 4.66 0.72
CA HIS A 66 2.68 5.92 1.46
C HIS A 66 1.40 6.65 1.08
N THR A 67 0.52 6.86 2.05
CA THR A 67 -0.81 7.44 1.81
C THR A 67 -0.84 8.98 1.87
N GLY A 68 0.30 9.64 1.68
CA GLY A 68 0.37 11.09 1.52
C GLY A 68 0.66 11.87 2.79
N ASP A 69 0.65 13.20 2.65
CA ASP A 69 1.13 14.15 3.65
C ASP A 69 2.57 13.81 4.06
N VAL A 70 3.44 13.75 3.06
CA VAL A 70 4.88 13.47 3.22
C VAL A 70 5.57 14.65 3.92
N VAL A 71 5.14 15.87 3.61
CA VAL A 71 5.65 17.13 4.22
C VAL A 71 4.54 17.93 4.88
N GLY A 72 4.88 18.77 5.85
CA GLY A 72 3.94 19.68 6.53
C GLY A 72 3.60 20.92 5.71
N SER A 73 4.48 21.32 4.78
CA SER A 73 4.30 22.51 3.94
C SER A 73 4.78 22.26 2.52
N TRP A 74 3.83 22.23 1.57
CA TRP A 74 4.09 22.03 0.14
C TRP A 74 5.13 23.02 -0.45
N SER A 75 5.25 24.21 0.11
CA SER A 75 6.16 25.26 -0.35
C SER A 75 7.52 25.26 0.35
N SER A 76 7.73 24.42 1.37
CA SER A 76 9.00 24.33 2.08
C SER A 76 9.97 23.39 1.37
N GLU A 77 10.90 23.96 0.60
CA GLU A 77 11.93 23.18 -0.08
C GLU A 77 12.81 22.40 0.91
N ASP A 78 13.02 22.93 2.10
CA ASP A 78 13.80 22.27 3.14
C ASP A 78 13.10 20.98 3.65
N GLN A 79 11.79 21.03 3.91
CA GLN A 79 11.05 19.82 4.28
C GLN A 79 11.04 18.80 3.16
N TRP A 80 10.92 19.24 1.91
CA TRP A 80 11.02 18.35 0.75
C TRP A 80 12.38 17.65 0.62
N ARG A 81 13.47 18.39 0.86
CA ARG A 81 14.81 17.78 0.87
C ARG A 81 14.95 16.73 1.95
N GLN A 82 14.51 17.04 3.17
CA GLN A 82 14.53 16.09 4.29
C GLN A 82 13.69 14.84 4.00
N ALA A 83 12.46 15.01 3.48
CA ALA A 83 11.60 13.89 3.09
C ALA A 83 12.22 13.04 1.96
N ARG A 84 12.85 13.70 0.97
CA ARG A 84 13.59 13.02 -0.11
C ARG A 84 14.75 12.17 0.43
N GLU A 85 15.49 12.66 1.40
CA GLU A 85 16.58 11.92 2.02
C GLU A 85 16.05 10.66 2.73
N SER A 86 14.98 10.81 3.53
CA SER A 86 14.37 9.68 4.24
C SER A 86 13.78 8.64 3.27
N MET A 87 12.98 9.06 2.28
CA MET A 87 12.44 8.16 1.26
C MET A 87 13.52 7.56 0.36
N GLY A 88 14.62 8.28 0.15
CA GLY A 88 15.78 7.84 -0.61
C GLY A 88 16.48 6.60 -0.05
N ILE A 89 16.33 6.33 1.24
CA ILE A 89 16.82 5.11 1.88
C ILE A 89 16.17 3.87 1.23
N LEU A 90 14.85 3.93 0.98
CA LEU A 90 14.13 2.85 0.30
C LEU A 90 14.67 2.62 -1.12
N SER A 91 14.89 3.71 -1.87
CA SER A 91 15.43 3.63 -3.23
C SER A 91 16.85 3.06 -3.23
N SER A 92 17.67 3.45 -2.27
CA SER A 92 19.06 2.95 -2.12
C SER A 92 19.07 1.45 -1.76
N ALA A 93 18.07 0.98 -1.04
CA ALA A 93 17.87 -0.44 -0.74
C ALA A 93 17.15 -1.19 -1.89
N SER A 94 16.85 -0.54 -3.01
CA SER A 94 16.10 -1.11 -4.15
C SER A 94 14.71 -1.64 -3.74
N ILE A 95 14.06 -1.00 -2.77
CA ILE A 95 12.70 -1.31 -2.35
C ILE A 95 11.74 -0.39 -3.12
N PRO A 96 10.86 -0.94 -3.97
CA PRO A 96 9.89 -0.15 -4.70
C PRO A 96 8.83 0.43 -3.76
N PHE A 97 8.28 1.60 -4.13
CA PHE A 97 7.20 2.20 -3.37
C PHE A 97 6.19 2.92 -4.25
N LEU A 98 4.94 2.98 -3.79
CA LEU A 98 3.88 3.80 -4.34
C LEU A 98 3.46 4.83 -3.28
N ALA A 99 3.56 6.10 -3.62
CA ALA A 99 3.09 7.19 -2.77
C ALA A 99 1.95 7.95 -3.47
N ALA A 100 0.84 8.15 -2.74
CA ALA A 100 -0.16 9.14 -3.09
C ALA A 100 0.24 10.49 -2.47
N CYS A 101 -0.10 11.62 -3.08
CA CYS A 101 0.09 12.91 -2.43
C CYS A 101 -1.08 13.24 -1.51
N GLY A 102 -0.79 13.97 -0.42
CA GLY A 102 -1.79 14.51 0.50
C GLY A 102 -2.01 16.02 0.31
N ASN A 103 -2.91 16.59 1.11
CA ASN A 103 -3.24 18.02 1.00
C ASN A 103 -2.09 18.95 1.43
N HIS A 104 -1.25 18.50 2.35
CA HIS A 104 -0.05 19.25 2.75
C HIS A 104 1.05 19.20 1.70
N ASP A 105 1.06 18.17 0.85
CA ASP A 105 2.04 17.99 -0.22
C ASP A 105 1.80 18.93 -1.41
N ILE A 106 0.54 19.33 -1.68
CA ILE A 106 0.15 20.11 -2.85
C ILE A 106 -0.43 21.48 -2.52
N GLY A 107 -0.77 21.70 -1.24
CA GLY A 107 -1.37 22.93 -0.74
C GLY A 107 -2.71 23.29 -1.39
N TYR A 108 -3.23 24.46 -1.05
CA TYR A 108 -4.52 24.92 -1.55
C TYR A 108 -4.54 25.22 -3.06
N ARG A 109 -3.36 25.35 -3.70
CA ARG A 109 -3.22 25.61 -5.14
C ARG A 109 -3.19 24.32 -5.98
N MET A 110 -3.26 23.15 -5.35
CA MET A 110 -3.13 21.85 -6.03
C MET A 110 -1.85 21.77 -6.89
N ASN A 111 -0.72 22.15 -6.31
CA ASN A 111 0.57 22.17 -6.98
C ASN A 111 1.35 20.89 -6.69
N TYR A 112 1.36 19.97 -7.62
CA TYR A 112 2.03 18.67 -7.52
C TYR A 112 3.54 18.72 -7.80
N ALA A 113 4.10 19.83 -8.29
CA ALA A 113 5.45 19.89 -8.83
C ALA A 113 6.53 19.42 -7.84
N ASN A 114 6.44 19.83 -6.56
CA ASN A 114 7.41 19.42 -5.55
C ASN A 114 7.26 17.93 -5.19
N PHE A 115 6.04 17.42 -5.08
CA PHE A 115 5.81 16.01 -4.84
C PHE A 115 6.41 15.16 -5.97
N LEU A 116 6.17 15.52 -7.23
CA LEU A 116 6.76 14.87 -8.39
C LEU A 116 8.30 14.95 -8.36
N LYS A 117 8.85 16.14 -8.08
CA LYS A 117 10.30 16.40 -8.05
C LYS A 117 11.02 15.64 -6.93
N TYR A 118 10.47 15.62 -5.71
CA TYR A 118 11.22 15.16 -4.54
C TYR A 118 10.89 13.72 -4.12
N VAL A 119 9.69 13.25 -4.37
CA VAL A 119 9.26 11.89 -3.98
C VAL A 119 9.25 10.97 -5.18
N LEU A 120 8.52 11.34 -6.21
CA LEU A 120 8.26 10.40 -7.31
C LEU A 120 9.48 10.20 -8.21
N SER A 121 10.37 11.18 -8.31
CA SER A 121 11.64 11.03 -9.03
C SER A 121 12.63 10.04 -8.38
N LEU A 122 12.35 9.58 -7.15
CA LEU A 122 13.15 8.55 -6.48
C LEU A 122 12.87 7.13 -7.01
N ARG A 123 11.80 6.97 -7.78
CA ARG A 123 11.36 5.67 -8.28
C ARG A 123 12.02 5.31 -9.60
N PRO A 124 12.28 4.03 -9.87
CA PRO A 124 12.72 3.59 -11.19
C PRO A 124 11.65 3.96 -12.24
N ALA A 125 12.09 4.55 -13.36
CA ALA A 125 11.20 5.01 -14.44
C ALA A 125 10.37 3.88 -15.10
N SER A 126 10.76 2.63 -14.91
CA SER A 126 10.11 1.45 -15.49
C SER A 126 8.91 0.91 -14.72
N MET A 127 8.61 1.49 -13.55
CA MET A 127 7.68 0.83 -12.60
C MET A 127 6.24 1.30 -12.66
N SER A 128 5.89 2.41 -13.32
CA SER A 128 4.53 2.91 -13.33
C SER A 128 4.14 3.72 -14.55
N GLN A 129 2.84 3.75 -14.78
CA GLN A 129 2.24 4.74 -15.66
C GLN A 129 1.47 5.78 -14.84
N GLU A 130 1.52 7.03 -15.29
CA GLU A 130 1.03 8.20 -14.57
C GLU A 130 -0.11 8.87 -15.35
N TYR A 131 -1.03 9.47 -14.61
CA TYR A 131 -2.06 10.33 -15.18
C TYR A 131 -1.58 11.80 -15.13
N GLY A 132 -1.19 12.34 -16.25
CA GLY A 132 -0.76 13.75 -16.33
C GLY A 132 0.23 14.13 -15.23
N ASP A 133 0.10 15.36 -14.73
CA ASP A 133 0.95 15.93 -13.70
C ASP A 133 0.33 15.88 -12.29
N THR A 134 -0.70 15.05 -12.07
CA THR A 134 -1.40 14.99 -10.77
C THR A 134 -0.73 14.08 -9.75
N GLY A 135 0.14 13.20 -10.20
CA GLY A 135 0.74 12.17 -9.36
C GLY A 135 -0.13 10.93 -9.15
N SER A 136 -1.32 10.86 -9.74
CA SER A 136 -2.09 9.61 -9.82
C SER A 136 -1.40 8.64 -10.76
N ARG A 137 -1.32 7.35 -10.37
CA ARG A 137 -0.52 6.34 -11.07
C ARG A 137 -0.91 4.94 -10.67
N TYR A 138 -0.41 3.96 -11.41
CA TYR A 138 -0.52 2.57 -11.00
C TYR A 138 0.81 1.83 -11.15
N GLU A 139 0.92 0.74 -10.40
CA GLU A 139 2.01 -0.22 -10.42
C GLU A 139 1.44 -1.61 -10.63
N LEU A 140 2.06 -2.41 -11.49
CA LEU A 140 1.77 -3.84 -11.58
C LEU A 140 2.75 -4.59 -10.70
N PHE A 141 2.22 -5.46 -9.85
CA PHE A 141 3.01 -6.22 -8.91
C PHE A 141 2.55 -7.69 -8.92
N SER A 142 3.50 -8.61 -8.87
CA SER A 142 3.20 -10.04 -8.82
C SER A 142 4.05 -10.69 -7.74
N ALA A 143 3.40 -11.47 -6.88
CA ALA A 143 4.06 -12.20 -5.80
C ALA A 143 3.23 -13.44 -5.45
N ASN A 144 3.91 -14.53 -5.11
CA ASN A 144 3.30 -15.76 -4.58
C ASN A 144 2.17 -16.32 -5.48
N GLY A 145 2.35 -16.24 -6.79
CA GLY A 145 1.39 -16.74 -7.77
C GLY A 145 0.12 -15.87 -7.92
N ARG A 146 0.07 -14.70 -7.26
CA ARG A 146 -1.00 -13.72 -7.42
C ARG A 146 -0.50 -12.46 -8.14
N ASP A 147 -1.39 -11.89 -8.90
CA ASP A 147 -1.18 -10.66 -9.64
C ASP A 147 -1.97 -9.52 -9.02
N TYR A 148 -1.29 -8.42 -8.71
CA TYR A 148 -1.88 -7.23 -8.11
C TYR A 148 -1.74 -6.02 -9.03
N ILE A 149 -2.64 -5.06 -8.89
CA ILE A 149 -2.50 -3.71 -9.36
C ILE A 149 -2.65 -2.74 -8.19
N PHE A 150 -1.64 -1.91 -7.95
CA PHE A 150 -1.66 -0.87 -6.95
C PHE A 150 -2.00 0.45 -7.63
N MET A 151 -3.14 1.04 -7.27
CA MET A 151 -3.63 2.30 -7.83
C MET A 151 -3.48 3.42 -6.82
N GLY A 152 -2.52 4.33 -7.06
CA GLY A 152 -2.36 5.55 -6.29
C GLY A 152 -3.24 6.66 -6.86
N ILE A 153 -4.16 7.20 -6.05
CA ILE A 153 -5.04 8.31 -6.43
C ILE A 153 -4.61 9.56 -5.66
N ALA A 154 -4.26 10.60 -6.39
CA ALA A 154 -3.82 11.87 -5.83
C ALA A 154 -4.93 12.56 -5.01
N PHE A 155 -4.54 13.34 -4.01
CA PHE A 155 -5.49 14.15 -3.25
C PHE A 155 -6.12 15.24 -4.13
N SER A 156 -7.43 15.40 -3.99
CA SER A 156 -8.16 16.57 -4.45
C SER A 156 -9.35 16.88 -3.52
N ASN A 157 -9.70 18.14 -3.36
CA ASN A 157 -10.75 18.55 -2.41
C ASN A 157 -12.13 17.96 -2.71
N LYS A 158 -12.40 17.63 -3.98
CA LYS A 158 -13.72 17.14 -4.46
C LYS A 158 -13.70 15.71 -4.97
N GLY A 159 -12.53 15.10 -5.05
CA GLY A 159 -12.29 13.81 -5.71
C GLY A 159 -11.66 13.99 -7.11
N PRO A 160 -11.27 12.89 -7.76
CA PRO A 160 -10.68 12.92 -9.10
C PRO A 160 -11.59 13.60 -10.10
N SER A 161 -11.00 14.26 -11.11
CA SER A 161 -11.76 14.80 -12.27
C SER A 161 -12.41 13.66 -13.07
N GLU A 162 -13.38 13.99 -13.92
CA GLU A 162 -14.02 12.97 -14.77
C GLU A 162 -13.01 12.29 -15.71
N ASP A 163 -12.06 13.06 -16.26
CA ASP A 163 -11.00 12.51 -17.12
C ASP A 163 -10.08 11.57 -16.35
N GLU A 164 -9.73 11.91 -15.11
CA GLU A 164 -8.94 11.07 -14.23
C GLU A 164 -9.71 9.80 -13.81
N VAL A 165 -11.01 9.92 -13.50
CA VAL A 165 -11.90 8.77 -13.25
C VAL A 165 -11.94 7.85 -14.47
N ASN A 166 -12.11 8.40 -15.67
CA ASN A 166 -12.13 7.63 -16.91
C ASN A 166 -10.82 6.89 -17.15
N TRP A 167 -9.68 7.55 -16.89
CA TRP A 167 -8.37 6.92 -16.99
C TRP A 167 -8.20 5.79 -15.96
N ILE A 168 -8.52 6.03 -14.68
CA ILE A 168 -8.42 5.03 -13.62
C ILE A 168 -9.28 3.80 -13.95
N ASN A 169 -10.55 4.03 -14.33
CA ASN A 169 -11.46 2.94 -14.70
C ASN A 169 -11.00 2.20 -15.96
N GLY A 170 -10.40 2.91 -16.92
CA GLY A 170 -9.79 2.31 -18.10
C GLY A 170 -8.66 1.35 -17.73
N VAL A 171 -7.76 1.79 -16.84
CA VAL A 171 -6.64 0.98 -16.33
C VAL A 171 -7.14 -0.22 -15.53
N LEU A 172 -8.06 -0.03 -14.57
CA LEU A 172 -8.56 -1.12 -13.73
C LEU A 172 -9.31 -2.19 -14.56
N ARG A 173 -10.05 -1.78 -15.61
CA ARG A 173 -10.66 -2.72 -16.56
C ARG A 173 -9.64 -3.44 -17.43
N GLN A 174 -8.60 -2.75 -17.90
CA GLN A 174 -7.51 -3.38 -18.67
C GLN A 174 -6.83 -4.49 -17.88
N TYR A 175 -6.70 -4.32 -16.58
CA TYR A 175 -6.06 -5.27 -15.67
C TYR A 175 -7.07 -5.92 -14.71
N SER A 176 -8.28 -6.21 -15.18
CA SER A 176 -9.38 -6.76 -14.36
C SER A 176 -9.11 -8.14 -13.76
N SER A 177 -8.13 -8.88 -14.28
CA SER A 177 -7.67 -10.15 -13.71
C SER A 177 -6.68 -9.99 -12.54
N ARG A 178 -6.31 -8.74 -12.18
CA ARG A 178 -5.41 -8.44 -11.07
C ARG A 178 -6.19 -7.94 -9.87
N ASP A 179 -5.84 -8.40 -8.69
CA ASP A 179 -6.41 -7.92 -7.43
C ASP A 179 -5.98 -6.46 -7.19
N ALA A 180 -6.94 -5.53 -7.11
CA ALA A 180 -6.65 -4.11 -7.06
C ALA A 180 -6.67 -3.56 -5.64
N ILE A 181 -5.58 -2.88 -5.26
CA ILE A 181 -5.45 -2.13 -4.00
C ILE A 181 -5.34 -0.64 -4.34
N ILE A 182 -6.26 0.17 -3.81
CA ILE A 182 -6.24 1.62 -3.96
C ILE A 182 -5.50 2.25 -2.79
N ILE A 183 -4.55 3.13 -3.10
CA ILE A 183 -3.81 3.96 -2.15
C ILE A 183 -4.21 5.42 -2.40
N THR A 184 -4.78 6.08 -1.40
CA THR A 184 -5.15 7.49 -1.51
C THR A 184 -4.99 8.20 -0.18
N HIS A 185 -4.93 9.53 -0.18
CA HIS A 185 -4.75 10.25 1.08
C HIS A 185 -6.06 10.35 1.88
N SER A 186 -7.14 10.79 1.25
CA SER A 186 -8.39 11.09 1.94
C SER A 186 -9.53 10.19 1.46
N TYR A 187 -9.92 9.19 2.27
CA TYR A 187 -11.02 8.29 1.93
C TYR A 187 -12.01 8.12 3.09
N LEU A 188 -11.54 7.74 4.27
CA LEU A 188 -12.38 7.60 5.47
C LEU A 188 -12.15 8.74 6.46
N LYS A 189 -13.22 9.07 7.21
CA LYS A 189 -13.16 9.83 8.44
C LYS A 189 -12.91 8.90 9.63
N LYS A 190 -12.62 9.49 10.79
CA LYS A 190 -12.53 8.78 12.07
C LYS A 190 -13.80 7.95 12.40
N SER A 191 -14.97 8.43 11.99
CA SER A 191 -16.27 7.74 12.16
C SER A 191 -16.50 6.58 11.20
N ALA A 192 -15.53 6.24 10.35
CA ALA A 192 -15.65 5.32 9.23
C ALA A 192 -16.64 5.78 8.13
N ASP A 193 -17.09 7.04 8.17
CA ASP A 193 -17.80 7.65 7.05
C ASP A 193 -16.83 8.07 5.96
N TYR A 194 -17.30 8.19 4.73
CA TYR A 194 -16.49 8.70 3.64
C TYR A 194 -16.21 10.21 3.80
N THR A 195 -15.00 10.64 3.43
CA THR A 195 -14.72 12.03 3.12
C THR A 195 -15.39 12.42 1.79
N THR A 196 -15.34 13.69 1.40
CA THR A 196 -15.84 14.11 0.09
C THR A 196 -15.11 13.39 -1.05
N GLN A 197 -13.78 13.36 -1.02
CA GLN A 197 -12.98 12.62 -1.98
C GLN A 197 -13.26 11.10 -1.91
N GLY A 198 -13.32 10.55 -0.70
CA GLY A 198 -13.58 9.12 -0.49
C GLY A 198 -14.92 8.69 -1.06
N LYS A 199 -15.98 9.52 -0.90
CA LYS A 199 -17.28 9.25 -1.51
C LYS A 199 -17.20 9.24 -3.04
N ALA A 200 -16.49 10.20 -3.64
CA ALA A 200 -16.32 10.26 -5.08
C ALA A 200 -15.55 9.04 -5.62
N ILE A 201 -14.46 8.63 -4.95
CA ILE A 201 -13.69 7.43 -5.29
C ILE A 201 -14.56 6.18 -5.14
N PHE A 202 -15.31 6.05 -4.06
CA PHE A 202 -16.20 4.90 -3.84
C PHE A 202 -17.26 4.78 -4.95
N GLU A 203 -18.01 5.85 -5.22
CA GLU A 203 -19.12 5.82 -6.15
C GLU A 203 -18.67 5.69 -7.62
N LYS A 204 -17.54 6.31 -8.00
CA LYS A 204 -17.13 6.40 -9.40
C LYS A 204 -16.06 5.38 -9.81
N ILE A 205 -15.31 4.86 -8.84
CA ILE A 205 -14.18 3.99 -9.14
C ILE A 205 -14.36 2.61 -8.47
N VAL A 206 -14.56 2.56 -7.15
CA VAL A 206 -14.63 1.28 -6.42
C VAL A 206 -15.82 0.44 -6.89
N LYS A 207 -17.02 1.04 -7.00
CA LYS A 207 -18.21 0.35 -7.49
C LYS A 207 -18.10 -0.09 -8.95
N ALA A 208 -17.38 0.66 -9.77
CA ALA A 208 -17.26 0.40 -11.20
C ALA A 208 -16.21 -0.67 -11.57
N ASN A 209 -15.43 -1.17 -10.59
CA ASN A 209 -14.31 -2.07 -10.84
C ASN A 209 -14.33 -3.24 -9.84
N PRO A 210 -14.90 -4.40 -10.21
CA PRO A 210 -15.05 -5.56 -9.34
C PRO A 210 -13.75 -6.11 -8.77
N ASN A 211 -12.63 -5.87 -9.42
CA ASN A 211 -11.31 -6.31 -8.94
C ASN A 211 -10.74 -5.47 -7.78
N VAL A 212 -11.39 -4.35 -7.38
CA VAL A 212 -10.96 -3.54 -6.22
C VAL A 212 -11.47 -4.18 -4.93
N PHE A 213 -10.57 -4.66 -4.07
CA PHE A 213 -10.93 -5.28 -2.79
C PHE A 213 -10.45 -4.51 -1.56
N LEU A 214 -9.42 -3.66 -1.68
CA LEU A 214 -8.82 -2.95 -0.54
C LEU A 214 -8.54 -1.48 -0.88
N VAL A 215 -8.87 -0.58 0.05
CA VAL A 215 -8.54 0.86 -0.02
C VAL A 215 -7.80 1.27 1.25
N LEU A 216 -6.60 1.83 1.10
CA LEU A 216 -5.77 2.33 2.20
C LEU A 216 -5.70 3.86 2.17
N CYS A 217 -5.90 4.51 3.32
CA CYS A 217 -5.87 5.98 3.40
C CYS A 217 -5.29 6.51 4.71
N GLY A 218 -4.92 7.81 4.69
CA GLY A 218 -4.44 8.60 5.81
C GLY A 218 -5.36 9.78 6.11
N HIS A 219 -4.78 11.00 6.23
CA HIS A 219 -5.45 12.29 6.43
C HIS A 219 -6.09 12.49 7.80
N CYS A 220 -7.11 11.73 8.14
CA CYS A 220 -7.78 11.87 9.43
C CYS A 220 -7.00 11.18 10.56
N ARG A 221 -6.72 11.91 11.65
CA ARG A 221 -5.86 11.44 12.76
C ARG A 221 -6.53 10.35 13.59
N ASP A 222 -6.61 9.15 13.06
CA ASP A 222 -7.15 7.98 13.76
C ASP A 222 -6.86 6.69 12.99
N ILE A 223 -7.37 5.58 13.52
CA ILE A 223 -7.52 4.30 12.83
C ILE A 223 -9.00 4.02 12.74
N SER A 224 -9.50 3.75 11.54
CA SER A 224 -10.87 3.27 11.34
C SER A 224 -10.95 2.26 10.20
N TYR A 225 -11.98 1.44 10.24
CA TYR A 225 -12.22 0.36 9.30
C TYR A 225 -13.64 0.44 8.77
N LYS A 226 -13.81 0.15 7.49
CA LYS A 226 -15.11 0.07 6.85
C LYS A 226 -15.11 -1.09 5.85
N ASN A 227 -16.09 -1.97 5.98
CA ASN A 227 -16.32 -3.03 5.02
C ASN A 227 -17.65 -2.76 4.32
N VAL A 228 -17.68 -2.92 3.00
CA VAL A 228 -18.88 -2.73 2.19
C VAL A 228 -19.04 -3.93 1.29
N GLN A 229 -20.18 -4.58 1.39
CA GLN A 229 -20.58 -5.64 0.48
C GLN A 229 -21.25 -5.01 -0.75
N LEU A 230 -20.91 -5.49 -1.92
CA LEU A 230 -21.42 -5.00 -3.20
C LEU A 230 -22.02 -6.16 -4.01
N ASP A 231 -23.13 -5.86 -4.63
CA ASP A 231 -23.77 -6.61 -5.70
C ASP A 231 -23.33 -5.91 -7.00
N ASP A 232 -22.47 -6.55 -7.76
CA ASP A 232 -21.82 -5.96 -8.92
C ASP A 232 -22.62 -6.17 -10.21
N ASP A 233 -23.49 -7.19 -10.28
CA ASP A 233 -24.31 -7.49 -11.46
C ASP A 233 -25.80 -7.15 -11.29
N GLY A 234 -26.25 -6.81 -10.07
CA GLY A 234 -27.59 -6.33 -9.78
C GLY A 234 -28.62 -7.45 -9.62
N ASP A 235 -28.21 -8.69 -9.37
CA ASP A 235 -29.11 -9.83 -9.22
C ASP A 235 -29.68 -9.97 -7.80
N GLY A 236 -29.17 -9.20 -6.84
CA GLY A 236 -29.59 -9.17 -5.44
C GLY A 236 -28.71 -9.99 -4.50
N ASP A 237 -27.80 -10.79 -5.00
CA ASP A 237 -26.77 -11.47 -4.24
C ASP A 237 -25.53 -10.61 -4.10
N LEU A 238 -24.75 -10.82 -3.04
CA LEU A 238 -23.54 -10.02 -2.77
C LEU A 238 -22.31 -10.74 -3.32
N ASP A 239 -21.64 -10.12 -4.31
CA ASP A 239 -20.52 -10.72 -5.02
C ASP A 239 -19.19 -10.58 -4.29
N ARG A 240 -18.99 -9.44 -3.63
CA ARG A 240 -17.69 -9.15 -2.98
C ARG A 240 -17.80 -8.22 -1.79
N THR A 241 -16.73 -8.23 -0.99
CA THR A 241 -16.52 -7.25 0.08
C THR A 241 -15.33 -6.36 -0.24
N VAL A 242 -15.54 -5.04 -0.17
CA VAL A 242 -14.46 -4.05 -0.24
C VAL A 242 -14.09 -3.62 1.17
N TYR A 243 -12.82 -3.75 1.50
CA TYR A 243 -12.26 -3.33 2.77
C TYR A 243 -11.62 -1.96 2.63
N ALA A 244 -11.86 -1.07 3.57
CA ALA A 244 -11.23 0.24 3.61
C ALA A 244 -10.64 0.50 4.99
N ILE A 245 -9.39 0.96 5.02
CA ILE A 245 -8.63 1.17 6.26
C ILE A 245 -8.05 2.58 6.26
N LEU A 246 -8.40 3.33 7.30
CA LEU A 246 -7.73 4.58 7.67
C LEU A 246 -6.64 4.29 8.68
N SER A 247 -5.44 4.83 8.47
CA SER A 247 -4.37 4.75 9.45
C SER A 247 -3.55 6.04 9.44
N ASN A 248 -3.61 6.83 10.56
CA ASN A 248 -2.84 8.05 10.71
C ASN A 248 -2.45 8.24 12.19
N PHE A 249 -1.16 8.21 12.46
CA PHE A 249 -0.57 8.30 13.79
C PHE A 249 -0.02 9.68 14.14
N GLN A 250 -0.02 10.64 13.23
CA GLN A 250 0.66 11.95 13.37
C GLN A 250 0.23 12.77 14.61
N GLY A 251 -0.93 12.47 15.20
CA GLY A 251 -1.38 13.11 16.45
C GLY A 251 -0.73 12.60 17.72
N GLY A 252 0.13 11.58 17.64
CA GLY A 252 0.86 11.02 18.77
C GLY A 252 2.05 11.86 19.21
N LYS A 253 2.71 11.44 20.30
CA LYS A 253 3.97 12.05 20.76
C LYS A 253 5.03 11.97 19.66
N ALA A 254 5.99 12.88 19.69
CA ALA A 254 7.10 12.97 18.74
C ALA A 254 6.64 12.95 17.26
N GLY A 255 5.54 13.68 16.96
CA GLY A 255 5.01 13.78 15.60
C GLY A 255 4.29 12.51 15.08
N GLY A 256 4.04 11.55 15.95
CA GLY A 256 3.43 10.27 15.61
C GLY A 256 4.25 9.05 16.04
N GLY A 257 5.48 9.27 16.56
CA GLY A 257 6.31 8.23 17.18
C GLY A 257 6.75 7.11 16.24
N GLY A 258 6.86 7.38 14.94
CA GLY A 258 7.38 6.40 13.96
C GLY A 258 6.47 5.19 13.72
N TYR A 259 5.18 5.28 14.08
CA TYR A 259 4.25 4.18 13.82
C TYR A 259 3.92 4.06 12.35
N MET A 260 3.93 2.82 11.85
CA MET A 260 3.55 2.40 10.52
C MET A 260 2.72 1.12 10.57
N ARG A 261 2.12 0.75 9.45
CA ARG A 261 1.42 -0.53 9.31
C ARG A 261 2.29 -1.52 8.56
N ILE A 262 2.22 -2.76 8.98
CA ILE A 262 2.85 -3.89 8.29
C ILE A 262 1.73 -4.78 7.79
N LEU A 263 1.73 -5.04 6.49
CA LEU A 263 0.78 -5.89 5.78
C LEU A 263 1.48 -7.20 5.46
N ASP A 264 1.18 -8.23 6.20
CA ASP A 264 1.70 -9.59 6.02
C ASP A 264 0.72 -10.36 5.12
N PHE A 265 1.10 -10.51 3.84
CA PHE A 265 0.33 -11.23 2.83
C PHE A 265 0.54 -12.73 2.96
N ARG A 266 -0.52 -13.43 3.34
CA ARG A 266 -0.57 -14.87 3.53
C ARG A 266 -1.33 -15.53 2.39
N ASP A 267 -1.51 -16.84 2.47
CA ASP A 267 -2.18 -17.61 1.41
C ASP A 267 -3.62 -17.15 1.14
N SER A 268 -4.38 -16.83 2.20
CA SER A 268 -5.82 -16.53 2.13
C SER A 268 -6.20 -15.15 2.63
N ASP A 269 -5.27 -14.43 3.25
CA ASP A 269 -5.56 -13.14 3.88
C ASP A 269 -4.33 -12.25 3.98
N ILE A 270 -4.57 -10.98 4.31
CA ILE A 270 -3.56 -9.99 4.69
C ILE A 270 -3.74 -9.71 6.18
N TYR A 271 -2.77 -10.10 7.00
CA TYR A 271 -2.73 -9.69 8.41
C TYR A 271 -2.03 -8.33 8.52
N ILE A 272 -2.73 -7.36 9.08
CA ILE A 272 -2.28 -5.99 9.17
C ILE A 272 -2.08 -5.63 10.64
N TYR A 273 -0.86 -5.26 11.01
CA TYR A 273 -0.54 -4.82 12.37
C TYR A 273 0.26 -3.51 12.37
N THR A 274 0.32 -2.89 13.53
CA THR A 274 1.05 -1.63 13.75
C THR A 274 2.39 -1.91 14.37
N TYR A 275 3.44 -1.19 13.93
CA TYR A 275 4.77 -1.25 14.52
C TYR A 275 5.45 0.13 14.49
N SER A 276 6.23 0.43 15.50
CA SER A 276 7.08 1.61 15.57
C SER A 276 8.54 1.21 15.79
N PRO A 277 9.44 1.45 14.83
CA PRO A 277 10.87 1.29 15.05
C PRO A 277 11.44 2.24 16.11
N TYR A 278 10.83 3.42 16.27
CA TYR A 278 11.27 4.41 17.26
C TYR A 278 11.05 3.97 18.70
N TYR A 279 9.93 3.27 18.96
CA TYR A 279 9.61 2.72 20.28
C TYR A 279 9.93 1.23 20.41
N ASP A 280 10.33 0.57 19.30
CA ASP A 280 10.46 -0.88 19.20
C ASP A 280 9.23 -1.61 19.76
N SER A 281 8.05 -1.23 19.26
CA SER A 281 6.77 -1.66 19.83
C SER A 281 5.67 -1.81 18.79
N CYS A 282 4.87 -2.87 18.95
CA CYS A 282 3.60 -3.06 18.23
C CYS A 282 2.41 -2.39 18.95
N GLU A 283 2.62 -1.85 20.16
CA GLU A 283 1.56 -1.25 20.95
C GLU A 283 1.47 0.26 20.67
N TYR A 284 0.32 0.69 20.18
CA TYR A 284 0.01 2.12 20.06
C TYR A 284 -0.81 2.57 21.28
N PRO A 285 -0.24 3.42 22.19
CA PRO A 285 -0.83 3.69 23.50
C PRO A 285 -2.24 4.28 23.49
N LYS A 286 -2.66 4.84 22.36
CA LYS A 286 -4.01 5.45 22.21
C LYS A 286 -5.11 4.41 22.10
N TYR A 287 -4.80 3.18 21.69
CA TYR A 287 -5.80 2.15 21.41
C TYR A 287 -5.47 0.83 22.08
N PRO A 288 -6.49 0.08 22.52
CA PRO A 288 -6.27 -1.26 23.02
C PRO A 288 -5.73 -2.18 21.92
N LYS A 289 -4.98 -3.19 22.33
CA LYS A 289 -4.54 -4.28 21.48
C LYS A 289 -5.76 -4.86 20.74
N GLY A 290 -5.67 -5.02 19.43
CA GLY A 290 -6.77 -5.47 18.57
C GLY A 290 -7.46 -4.35 17.78
N LYS A 291 -7.45 -3.09 18.23
CA LYS A 291 -7.87 -1.96 17.37
C LYS A 291 -6.80 -1.56 16.34
N THR A 292 -5.56 -1.95 16.59
CA THR A 292 -4.39 -1.68 15.73
C THR A 292 -4.05 -2.85 14.82
N GLU A 293 -4.90 -3.87 14.79
CA GLU A 293 -4.74 -5.07 13.97
C GLU A 293 -5.99 -5.27 13.10
N ALA A 294 -5.82 -5.87 11.94
CA ALA A 294 -6.90 -6.24 11.04
C ALA A 294 -6.52 -7.47 10.23
N THR A 295 -7.51 -8.23 9.79
CA THR A 295 -7.35 -9.28 8.80
C THR A 295 -8.27 -8.98 7.63
N VAL A 296 -7.73 -8.96 6.43
CA VAL A 296 -8.44 -8.73 5.16
C VAL A 296 -8.32 -10.01 4.34
N PRO A 297 -9.42 -10.74 4.12
CA PRO A 297 -9.42 -11.86 3.19
C PRO A 297 -8.96 -11.44 1.79
N LEU A 298 -8.18 -12.29 1.14
CA LEU A 298 -7.85 -12.13 -0.27
C LEU A 298 -9.02 -12.62 -1.12
N PRO A 299 -9.28 -11.98 -2.28
CA PRO A 299 -10.34 -12.38 -3.21
C PRO A 299 -10.19 -13.80 -3.75
#